data_3c2933bd6388aa2ddcc880a0ad2a4e23
#
_entry.id   3c2933bd6388aa2ddcc880a0ad2a4e23
#
_cell.length_a   1.000
_cell.length_b   1.000
_cell.length_c   1.000
_cell.angle_alpha   90.00
_cell.angle_beta   90.00
_cell.angle_gamma   90.00
#
_symmetry.space_group_name_H-M   'P 1'
#
loop_
_entity.id
_entity.type
_entity.pdbx_description
1 polymer ?
#
loop_
_entity_poly.entity_id
_entity_poly.type
_entity_poly.pdbx_seq_one_letter_code
_entity_poly.pdbx_strand_id
1 'polypeptide(L)'
;MSTAASAPGQDGGSLPAAYWEPLWAGGRRYRGVCTAEKGLMAGHLAPGRGRPALDVGSGDGALARHLHHELGYRTTGADCSPSAVALAAAHDAAPGSVLGPGPVWRCLDITTADLTALAHPAYALITCRLVYRWIDDKPGFLDRVRHLLAPGGVFWVVTELAGRRATTDPALQKLGISPLDAELLTAGWSSVRTADLDVLRCYALRP
;
A
#
# COMPACT_ATOMS: atom_id res chain seq x y z
N MET A 1 -32.05 -0.17 -2.60
CA MET A 1 -31.56 0.83 -3.57
C MET A 1 -30.21 1.30 -3.09
N SER A 2 -29.13 0.73 -3.66
CA SER A 2 -27.76 1.03 -3.26
C SER A 2 -27.28 2.19 -4.12
N THR A 3 -27.14 3.37 -3.54
CA THR A 3 -26.52 4.53 -4.20
C THR A 3 -25.01 4.27 -4.32
N ALA A 4 -24.59 3.96 -5.53
CA ALA A 4 -23.17 3.99 -5.87
C ALA A 4 -22.67 5.44 -5.71
N ALA A 5 -21.81 5.68 -4.76
CA ALA A 5 -21.11 6.96 -4.65
C ALA A 5 -20.24 7.14 -5.89
N SER A 6 -20.55 8.16 -6.70
CA SER A 6 -19.73 8.57 -7.84
C SER A 6 -18.31 8.87 -7.36
N ALA A 7 -17.31 8.39 -8.09
CA ALA A 7 -15.94 8.78 -7.87
C ALA A 7 -15.82 10.30 -8.12
N PRO A 8 -15.13 11.05 -7.24
CA PRO A 8 -14.91 12.48 -7.45
C PRO A 8 -14.10 12.71 -8.72
N GLY A 9 -14.47 13.77 -9.46
CA GLY A 9 -13.85 14.17 -10.71
C GLY A 9 -12.38 14.54 -10.51
N GLN A 10 -11.66 14.50 -11.62
CA GLN A 10 -10.25 14.80 -11.75
C GLN A 10 -9.98 16.32 -11.59
N ASP A 11 -10.05 16.81 -10.36
CA ASP A 11 -9.43 18.10 -10.00
C ASP A 11 -8.29 17.76 -9.03
N GLY A 12 -7.04 18.07 -9.46
CA GLY A 12 -5.79 17.60 -8.89
C GLY A 12 -5.54 18.01 -7.43
N GLY A 13 -6.03 17.23 -6.50
CA GLY A 13 -5.77 17.36 -5.08
C GLY A 13 -5.73 15.97 -4.44
N SER A 14 -4.65 15.66 -3.71
CA SER A 14 -4.53 14.41 -2.93
C SER A 14 -5.83 14.14 -2.20
N LEU A 15 -6.38 12.92 -2.34
CA LEU A 15 -7.57 12.56 -1.60
C LEU A 15 -7.20 12.49 -0.12
N PRO A 16 -7.50 13.55 0.65
CA PRO A 16 -7.02 13.66 2.03
C PRO A 16 -7.69 12.62 2.92
N ALA A 17 -7.19 12.48 4.12
CA ALA A 17 -7.81 11.68 5.18
C ALA A 17 -9.33 11.90 5.27
N ALA A 18 -9.81 13.12 4.96
CA ALA A 18 -11.23 13.46 4.89
C ALA A 18 -12.05 12.62 3.89
N TYR A 19 -11.44 12.07 2.85
CA TYR A 19 -12.11 11.15 1.93
C TYR A 19 -12.14 9.71 2.46
N TRP A 20 -11.01 9.24 3.00
CA TRP A 20 -10.88 7.85 3.43
C TRP A 20 -11.53 7.56 4.78
N GLU A 21 -11.47 8.52 5.71
CA GLU A 21 -11.98 8.35 7.08
C GLU A 21 -13.47 7.96 7.11
N PRO A 22 -14.40 8.65 6.42
CA PRO A 22 -15.81 8.25 6.41
C PRO A 22 -16.04 6.85 5.85
N LEU A 23 -15.21 6.39 4.89
CA LEU A 23 -15.34 5.07 4.29
C LEU A 23 -14.94 3.97 5.30
N TRP A 24 -13.83 4.14 6.00
CA TRP A 24 -13.38 3.21 7.02
C TRP A 24 -14.29 3.20 8.24
N ALA A 25 -14.67 4.37 8.76
CA ALA A 25 -15.61 4.53 9.86
C ALA A 25 -16.98 3.92 9.56
N GLY A 26 -17.45 4.04 8.30
CA GLY A 26 -18.67 3.42 7.80
C GLY A 26 -18.59 1.90 7.58
N GLY A 27 -17.49 1.26 7.95
CA GLY A 27 -17.33 -0.19 7.87
C GLY A 27 -16.97 -0.73 6.49
N ARG A 28 -16.55 0.13 5.54
CA ARG A 28 -16.08 -0.33 4.23
C ARG A 28 -14.84 -1.21 4.39
N ARG A 29 -14.76 -2.26 3.58
CA ARG A 29 -13.60 -3.16 3.51
C ARG A 29 -13.09 -3.21 2.09
N TYR A 30 -11.80 -3.44 1.95
CA TYR A 30 -11.12 -3.48 0.66
C TYR A 30 -10.60 -4.89 0.37
N ARG A 31 -10.17 -5.11 -0.88
CA ARG A 31 -9.69 -6.41 -1.35
C ARG A 31 -8.52 -6.89 -0.50
N GLY A 32 -8.69 -8.02 0.17
CA GLY A 32 -7.64 -8.68 0.95
C GLY A 32 -6.49 -9.21 0.09
N VAL A 33 -5.38 -9.54 0.73
CA VAL A 33 -4.22 -10.17 0.08
C VAL A 33 -4.53 -11.63 -0.17
N CYS A 34 -4.53 -12.07 -1.44
CA CYS A 34 -4.81 -13.47 -1.78
C CYS A 34 -3.55 -14.34 -1.73
N THR A 35 -3.73 -15.66 -1.71
CA THR A 35 -2.62 -16.63 -1.67
C THR A 35 -1.65 -16.47 -2.84
N ALA A 36 -2.15 -16.21 -4.06
CA ALA A 36 -1.30 -16.00 -5.22
C ALA A 36 -0.42 -14.76 -5.08
N GLU A 37 -0.96 -13.65 -4.52
CA GLU A 37 -0.21 -12.43 -4.25
C GLU A 37 0.87 -12.68 -3.18
N LYS A 38 0.55 -13.41 -2.10
CA LYS A 38 1.52 -13.83 -1.07
C LYS A 38 2.64 -14.68 -1.67
N GLY A 39 2.31 -15.59 -2.58
CA GLY A 39 3.29 -16.41 -3.30
C GLY A 39 4.24 -15.57 -4.17
N LEU A 40 3.71 -14.57 -4.89
CA LEU A 40 4.54 -13.63 -5.65
C LEU A 40 5.49 -12.84 -4.74
N MET A 41 4.99 -12.34 -3.61
CA MET A 41 5.84 -11.65 -2.63
C MET A 41 6.97 -12.54 -2.14
N ALA A 42 6.68 -13.78 -1.75
CA ALA A 42 7.69 -14.74 -1.29
C ALA A 42 8.74 -15.06 -2.36
N GLY A 43 8.36 -15.04 -3.64
CA GLY A 43 9.29 -15.28 -4.76
C GLY A 43 10.15 -14.06 -5.14
N HIS A 44 9.75 -12.84 -4.79
CA HIS A 44 10.44 -11.60 -5.19
C HIS A 44 11.14 -10.88 -4.03
N LEU A 45 10.70 -11.13 -2.80
CA LEU A 45 11.21 -10.49 -1.60
C LEU A 45 12.09 -11.47 -0.80
N ALA A 46 13.20 -10.97 -0.30
CA ALA A 46 14.01 -11.75 0.63
C ALA A 46 13.31 -11.84 2.00
N PRO A 47 13.51 -12.91 2.76
CA PRO A 47 13.02 -13.01 4.14
C PRO A 47 13.40 -11.78 4.98
N GLY A 48 12.45 -11.28 5.76
CA GLY A 48 12.62 -10.04 6.52
C GLY A 48 13.74 -10.09 7.54
N ARG A 49 13.88 -11.20 8.28
CA ARG A 49 14.90 -11.41 9.32
C ARG A 49 14.97 -10.24 10.32
N GLY A 50 13.81 -9.73 10.71
CA GLY A 50 13.70 -8.59 11.62
C GLY A 50 14.06 -7.22 11.02
N ARG A 51 14.33 -7.12 9.71
CA ARG A 51 14.56 -5.83 9.05
C ARG A 51 13.28 -5.00 9.01
N PRO A 52 13.38 -3.65 9.07
CA PRO A 52 12.21 -2.78 9.01
C PRO A 52 11.46 -2.89 7.67
N ALA A 53 10.12 -2.92 7.73
CA ALA A 53 9.23 -2.74 6.59
C ALA A 53 8.18 -1.66 6.89
N LEU A 54 7.76 -0.92 5.86
CA LEU A 54 6.70 0.07 5.90
C LEU A 54 5.60 -0.33 4.92
N ASP A 55 4.37 -0.45 5.42
CA ASP A 55 3.18 -0.66 4.59
C ASP A 55 2.40 0.66 4.49
N VAL A 56 2.42 1.28 3.31
CA VAL A 56 1.79 2.58 3.03
C VAL A 56 0.34 2.38 2.63
N GLY A 57 -0.57 3.09 3.31
CA GLY A 57 -2.01 2.91 3.16
C GLY A 57 -2.43 1.53 3.64
N SER A 58 -2.01 1.18 4.86
CA SER A 58 -2.11 -0.18 5.41
C SER A 58 -3.55 -0.66 5.64
N GLY A 59 -4.53 0.26 5.65
CA GLY A 59 -5.93 -0.05 5.88
C GLY A 59 -6.14 -0.82 7.18
N ASP A 60 -6.84 -1.96 7.11
CA ASP A 60 -7.08 -2.88 8.24
C ASP A 60 -5.85 -3.70 8.66
N GLY A 61 -4.70 -3.48 8.03
CA GLY A 61 -3.43 -4.08 8.39
C GLY A 61 -3.18 -5.49 7.87
N ALA A 62 -4.01 -6.03 6.98
CA ALA A 62 -3.87 -7.40 6.50
C ALA A 62 -2.52 -7.68 5.84
N LEU A 63 -1.99 -6.75 5.01
CA LEU A 63 -0.68 -6.89 4.39
C LEU A 63 0.45 -6.71 5.42
N ALA A 64 0.35 -5.70 6.28
CA ALA A 64 1.36 -5.45 7.31
C ALA A 64 1.55 -6.67 8.23
N ARG A 65 0.45 -7.34 8.63
CA ARG A 65 0.52 -8.60 9.40
C ARG A 65 1.18 -9.72 8.62
N HIS A 66 0.87 -9.89 7.34
CA HIS A 66 1.56 -10.87 6.48
C HIS A 66 3.07 -10.62 6.41
N LEU A 67 3.50 -9.36 6.20
CA LEU A 67 4.90 -8.98 6.21
C LEU A 67 5.57 -9.31 7.55
N HIS A 68 4.86 -9.07 8.65
CA HIS A 68 5.39 -9.26 9.99
C HIS A 68 5.52 -10.75 10.35
N HIS A 69 4.41 -11.49 10.28
CA HIS A 69 4.34 -12.85 10.82
C HIS A 69 4.84 -13.91 9.84
N GLU A 70 4.59 -13.75 8.55
CA GLU A 70 4.94 -14.78 7.55
C GLU A 70 6.28 -14.48 6.87
N LEU A 71 6.59 -13.20 6.57
CA LEU A 71 7.86 -12.84 5.94
C LEU A 71 8.95 -12.38 6.92
N GLY A 72 8.62 -12.21 8.21
CA GLY A 72 9.58 -11.95 9.29
C GLY A 72 10.16 -10.53 9.30
N TYR A 73 9.43 -9.52 8.81
CA TYR A 73 9.82 -8.12 8.92
C TYR A 73 9.36 -7.50 10.25
N ARG A 74 10.07 -6.48 10.75
CA ARG A 74 9.52 -5.55 11.74
C ARG A 74 8.70 -4.51 11.00
N THR A 75 7.39 -4.68 10.99
CA THR A 75 6.51 -3.91 10.12
C THR A 75 5.89 -2.72 10.83
N THR A 76 5.91 -1.57 10.16
CA THR A 76 5.11 -0.39 10.48
C THR A 76 4.01 -0.28 9.43
N GLY A 77 2.75 -0.29 9.85
CA GLY A 77 1.62 0.05 8.99
C GLY A 77 1.26 1.53 9.18
N ALA A 78 1.16 2.27 8.08
CA ALA A 78 0.81 3.69 8.07
C ALA A 78 -0.44 3.93 7.21
N ASP A 79 -1.43 4.61 7.78
CA ASP A 79 -2.65 5.00 7.05
C ASP A 79 -3.09 6.40 7.48
N CYS A 80 -3.66 7.17 6.57
CA CYS A 80 -4.17 8.51 6.87
C CYS A 80 -5.51 8.50 7.61
N SER A 81 -6.22 7.35 7.65
CA SER A 81 -7.50 7.20 8.34
C SER A 81 -7.30 6.69 9.77
N PRO A 82 -7.69 7.46 10.80
CA PRO A 82 -7.71 7.01 12.19
C PRO A 82 -8.53 5.73 12.39
N SER A 83 -9.68 5.61 11.72
CA SER A 83 -10.54 4.43 11.81
C SER A 83 -9.89 3.18 11.20
N ALA A 84 -9.13 3.31 10.11
CA ALA A 84 -8.36 2.20 9.55
C ALA A 84 -7.29 1.73 10.54
N VAL A 85 -6.53 2.66 11.11
CA VAL A 85 -5.49 2.38 12.10
C VAL A 85 -6.06 1.74 13.37
N ALA A 86 -7.19 2.25 13.88
CA ALA A 86 -7.86 1.68 15.04
C ALA A 86 -8.34 0.24 14.76
N LEU A 87 -8.88 -0.01 13.57
CA LEU A 87 -9.29 -1.35 13.15
C LEU A 87 -8.09 -2.31 13.07
N ALA A 88 -6.98 -1.87 12.48
CA ALA A 88 -5.76 -2.67 12.39
C ALA A 88 -5.23 -3.05 13.78
N ALA A 89 -5.19 -2.09 14.72
CA ALA A 89 -4.76 -2.32 16.09
C ALA A 89 -5.72 -3.27 16.85
N ALA A 90 -7.03 -3.14 16.63
CA ALA A 90 -8.04 -4.00 17.26
C ALA A 90 -7.90 -5.47 16.83
N HIS A 91 -7.51 -5.74 15.59
CA HIS A 91 -7.23 -7.09 15.11
C HIS A 91 -6.06 -7.75 15.85
N ASP A 92 -5.04 -6.99 16.23
CA ASP A 92 -3.87 -7.53 16.95
C ASP A 92 -4.15 -7.74 18.45
N ALA A 93 -5.07 -6.95 19.02
CA ALA A 93 -5.49 -7.05 20.42
C ALA A 93 -6.53 -8.15 20.67
N ALA A 94 -7.01 -8.85 19.63
CA ALA A 94 -8.06 -9.86 19.77
C ALA A 94 -7.59 -11.02 20.66
N PRO A 95 -8.44 -11.51 21.60
CA PRO A 95 -8.14 -12.66 22.43
C PRO A 95 -7.81 -13.90 21.58
N GLY A 96 -6.69 -14.56 21.86
CA GLY A 96 -6.23 -15.74 21.11
C GLY A 96 -5.16 -15.46 20.05
N SER A 97 -4.67 -14.24 19.91
CA SER A 97 -3.47 -13.94 19.14
C SER A 97 -2.26 -14.59 19.82
N VAL A 98 -1.87 -15.78 19.36
CA VAL A 98 -0.67 -16.52 19.84
C VAL A 98 0.62 -16.00 19.18
N LEU A 99 0.51 -15.00 18.34
CA LEU A 99 1.63 -14.41 17.58
C LEU A 99 2.16 -13.24 18.40
N GLY A 100 3.34 -13.31 18.96
CA GLY A 100 4.01 -12.25 19.72
C GLY A 100 3.71 -10.79 19.33
N PRO A 101 4.54 -9.78 19.67
CA PRO A 101 4.26 -8.38 19.33
C PRO A 101 3.98 -8.21 17.83
N GLY A 102 2.86 -7.61 17.48
CA GLY A 102 2.43 -7.37 16.10
C GLY A 102 3.13 -6.16 15.43
N PRO A 103 2.64 -5.75 14.25
CA PRO A 103 3.08 -4.53 13.59
C PRO A 103 2.87 -3.28 14.45
N VAL A 104 3.65 -2.24 14.19
CA VAL A 104 3.43 -0.91 14.77
C VAL A 104 2.51 -0.12 13.86
N TRP A 105 1.44 0.47 14.43
CA TRP A 105 0.47 1.24 13.66
C TRP A 105 0.71 2.75 13.82
N ARG A 106 0.62 3.49 12.70
CA ARG A 106 0.78 4.95 12.65
C ARG A 106 -0.35 5.58 11.84
N CYS A 107 -1.03 6.55 12.46
CA CYS A 107 -1.98 7.40 11.75
C CYS A 107 -1.20 8.59 11.18
N LEU A 108 -0.90 8.54 9.87
CA LEU A 108 -0.21 9.62 9.16
C LEU A 108 -0.44 9.52 7.65
N ASP A 109 -0.45 10.67 6.99
CA ASP A 109 -0.42 10.74 5.54
C ASP A 109 1.05 10.77 5.07
N ILE A 110 1.47 9.69 4.42
CA ILE A 110 2.85 9.55 3.94
C ILE A 110 3.26 10.62 2.93
N THR A 111 2.30 11.28 2.26
CA THR A 111 2.59 12.30 1.25
C THR A 111 2.98 13.64 1.85
N THR A 112 2.49 13.94 3.05
CA THR A 112 2.65 15.26 3.70
C THR A 112 3.29 15.23 5.07
N ALA A 113 3.23 14.08 5.78
CA ALA A 113 3.72 13.97 7.16
C ALA A 113 5.24 14.19 7.26
N ASP A 114 5.66 14.63 8.44
CA ASP A 114 7.07 14.58 8.83
C ASP A 114 7.52 13.11 8.92
N LEU A 115 8.52 12.73 8.12
CA LEU A 115 9.05 11.37 8.07
C LEU A 115 9.73 10.93 9.38
N THR A 116 10.10 11.88 10.23
CA THR A 116 10.67 11.57 11.57
C THR A 116 9.63 10.96 12.52
N ALA A 117 8.32 11.08 12.21
CA ALA A 117 7.25 10.40 12.93
C ALA A 117 7.18 8.89 12.67
N LEU A 118 7.89 8.40 11.66
CA LEU A 118 8.00 6.97 11.35
C LEU A 118 8.89 6.25 12.37
N ALA A 119 8.63 4.95 12.58
CA ALA A 119 9.33 4.14 13.58
C ALA A 119 10.82 3.90 13.25
N HIS A 120 11.21 4.04 11.99
CA HIS A 120 12.58 3.83 11.52
C HIS A 120 12.98 4.88 10.49
N PRO A 121 14.25 5.29 10.44
CA PRO A 121 14.74 6.25 9.44
C PRO A 121 14.88 5.65 8.04
N ALA A 122 14.97 4.31 7.94
CA ALA A 122 15.07 3.61 6.67
C ALA A 122 14.44 2.21 6.74
N TYR A 123 13.97 1.73 5.59
CA TYR A 123 13.22 0.49 5.46
C TYR A 123 13.82 -0.43 4.40
N ALA A 124 13.97 -1.72 4.71
CA ALA A 124 14.40 -2.73 3.75
C ALA A 124 13.30 -3.09 2.74
N LEU A 125 12.04 -2.83 3.11
CA LEU A 125 10.87 -3.02 2.27
C LEU A 125 9.89 -1.88 2.52
N ILE A 126 9.41 -1.27 1.45
CA ILE A 126 8.24 -0.37 1.48
C ILE A 126 7.19 -0.98 0.57
N THR A 127 5.96 -1.13 1.06
CA THR A 127 4.83 -1.62 0.26
C THR A 127 3.80 -0.52 0.04
N CYS A 128 3.18 -0.51 -1.14
CA CYS A 128 2.10 0.40 -1.52
C CYS A 128 1.09 -0.41 -2.34
N ARG A 129 0.05 -0.91 -1.67
CA ARG A 129 -0.92 -1.83 -2.26
C ARG A 129 -2.26 -1.16 -2.49
N LEU A 130 -2.64 -0.99 -3.76
CA LEU A 130 -3.89 -0.35 -4.21
C LEU A 130 -4.03 1.12 -3.80
N VAL A 131 -2.94 1.76 -3.40
CA VAL A 131 -2.87 3.15 -2.91
C VAL A 131 -2.28 4.09 -3.95
N TYR A 132 -1.25 3.68 -4.70
CA TYR A 132 -0.49 4.55 -5.61
C TYR A 132 -1.36 5.35 -6.59
N ARG A 133 -2.46 4.77 -7.07
CA ARG A 133 -3.44 5.46 -7.95
C ARG A 133 -4.08 6.70 -7.31
N TRP A 134 -4.15 6.75 -5.98
CA TRP A 134 -4.81 7.81 -5.22
C TRP A 134 -3.86 8.92 -4.77
N ILE A 135 -2.60 8.79 -5.12
CA ILE A 135 -1.58 9.78 -4.81
C ILE A 135 -1.49 10.74 -6.00
N ASP A 136 -1.69 12.04 -5.76
CA ASP A 136 -1.67 13.04 -6.82
C ASP A 136 -0.25 13.50 -7.11
N ASP A 137 0.50 13.91 -6.09
CA ASP A 137 1.93 14.20 -6.23
C ASP A 137 2.75 12.90 -6.22
N LYS A 138 2.64 12.14 -7.32
CA LYS A 138 3.40 10.90 -7.50
C LYS A 138 4.92 11.12 -7.50
N PRO A 139 5.47 12.17 -8.17
CA PRO A 139 6.90 12.45 -8.09
C PRO A 139 7.37 12.68 -6.66
N GLY A 140 6.75 13.58 -5.92
CA GLY A 140 7.10 13.83 -4.51
C GLY A 140 6.96 12.60 -3.63
N PHE A 141 5.92 11.80 -3.82
CA PHE A 141 5.77 10.52 -3.12
C PHE A 141 6.91 9.55 -3.43
N LEU A 142 7.28 9.40 -4.70
CA LEU A 142 8.38 8.51 -5.10
C LEU A 142 9.73 8.97 -4.55
N ASP A 143 9.96 10.27 -4.44
CA ASP A 143 11.17 10.82 -3.82
C ASP A 143 11.22 10.54 -2.32
N ARG A 144 10.07 10.65 -1.62
CA ARG A 144 9.95 10.25 -0.21
C ARG A 144 10.22 8.75 -0.02
N VAL A 145 9.68 7.90 -0.90
CA VAL A 145 9.95 6.46 -0.88
C VAL A 145 11.43 6.16 -1.07
N ARG A 146 12.09 6.80 -2.05
CA ARG A 146 13.54 6.62 -2.28
C ARG A 146 14.36 7.06 -1.09
N HIS A 147 14.00 8.16 -0.44
CA HIS A 147 14.64 8.65 0.77
C HIS A 147 14.52 7.66 1.94
N LEU A 148 13.38 6.99 2.05
CA LEU A 148 13.11 6.02 3.13
C LEU A 148 13.64 4.62 2.83
N LEU A 149 14.04 4.30 1.61
CA LEU A 149 14.58 2.98 1.30
C LEU A 149 16.01 2.84 1.82
N ALA A 150 16.25 1.77 2.58
CA ALA A 150 17.61 1.36 2.95
C ALA A 150 18.38 0.90 1.69
N PRO A 151 19.72 0.95 1.70
CA PRO A 151 20.54 0.38 0.64
C PRO A 151 20.14 -1.08 0.34
N GLY A 152 19.90 -1.40 -0.93
CA GLY A 152 19.39 -2.70 -1.36
C GLY A 152 17.92 -2.99 -0.99
N GLY A 153 17.20 -2.00 -0.50
CA GLY A 153 15.77 -2.09 -0.19
C GLY A 153 14.92 -2.31 -1.44
N VAL A 154 13.65 -2.64 -1.21
CA VAL A 154 12.66 -2.88 -2.28
C VAL A 154 11.45 -2.01 -2.04
N PHE A 155 11.00 -1.32 -3.08
CA PHE A 155 9.66 -0.75 -3.13
C PHE A 155 8.75 -1.73 -3.87
N TRP A 156 7.77 -2.28 -3.14
CA TRP A 156 6.78 -3.23 -3.67
C TRP A 156 5.45 -2.53 -3.88
N VAL A 157 5.03 -2.41 -5.13
CA VAL A 157 3.76 -1.78 -5.48
C VAL A 157 2.81 -2.80 -6.09
N VAL A 158 1.57 -2.81 -5.64
CA VAL A 158 0.48 -3.58 -6.25
C VAL A 158 -0.62 -2.62 -6.66
N THR A 159 -0.95 -2.59 -7.94
CA THR A 159 -1.96 -1.69 -8.48
C THR A 159 -2.69 -2.31 -9.66
N GLU A 160 -3.88 -1.83 -9.95
CA GLU A 160 -4.58 -2.13 -11.20
C GLU A 160 -4.00 -1.28 -12.33
N LEU A 161 -4.01 -1.80 -13.54
CA LEU A 161 -3.74 -1.02 -14.75
C LEU A 161 -5.06 -0.67 -15.44
N ALA A 162 -5.21 0.57 -15.83
CA ALA A 162 -6.38 1.03 -16.58
C ALA A 162 -6.56 0.19 -17.87
N GLY A 163 -7.80 -0.15 -18.16
CA GLY A 163 -8.15 -0.96 -19.35
C GLY A 163 -8.00 -2.48 -19.18
N ARG A 164 -7.49 -2.99 -18.05
CA ARG A 164 -7.37 -4.45 -17.84
C ARG A 164 -8.66 -5.14 -17.43
N ARG A 165 -9.62 -4.42 -16.87
CA ARG A 165 -10.90 -5.03 -16.51
C ARG A 165 -11.71 -5.34 -17.76
N ALA A 166 -12.11 -6.60 -17.91
CA ALA A 166 -13.12 -7.00 -18.88
C ALA A 166 -14.50 -6.52 -18.40
N THR A 167 -14.85 -5.28 -18.72
CA THR A 167 -16.12 -4.66 -18.36
C THR A 167 -16.55 -3.68 -19.43
N THR A 168 -17.87 -3.53 -19.62
CA THR A 168 -18.46 -2.51 -20.48
C THR A 168 -18.72 -1.19 -19.75
N ASP A 169 -18.57 -1.17 -18.41
CA ASP A 169 -18.73 0.04 -17.60
C ASP A 169 -17.50 0.94 -17.75
N PRO A 170 -17.63 2.15 -18.37
CA PRO A 170 -16.51 3.06 -18.57
C PRO A 170 -15.85 3.52 -17.27
N ALA A 171 -16.62 3.59 -16.17
CA ALA A 171 -16.07 3.97 -14.86
C ALA A 171 -15.13 2.88 -14.32
N LEU A 172 -15.52 1.62 -14.47
CA LEU A 172 -14.70 0.48 -14.07
C LEU A 172 -13.49 0.26 -14.99
N GLN A 173 -13.60 0.58 -16.29
CA GLN A 173 -12.46 0.51 -17.23
C GLN A 173 -11.35 1.50 -16.85
N LYS A 174 -11.71 2.65 -16.27
CA LYS A 174 -10.76 3.68 -15.81
C LYS A 174 -10.16 3.35 -14.43
N LEU A 175 -10.59 2.28 -13.77
CA LEU A 175 -9.94 1.85 -12.54
C LEU A 175 -8.51 1.37 -12.85
N GLY A 176 -7.57 1.84 -12.04
CA GLY A 176 -6.16 1.54 -12.23
C GLY A 176 -5.33 2.77 -12.56
N ILE A 177 -4.04 2.59 -12.62
CA ILE A 177 -3.12 3.65 -13.04
C ILE A 177 -3.07 3.74 -14.58
N SER A 178 -2.85 4.96 -15.09
CA SER A 178 -2.64 5.18 -16.51
C SER A 178 -1.29 4.63 -16.99
N PRO A 179 -1.07 4.45 -18.31
CA PRO A 179 0.26 4.13 -18.83
C PRO A 179 1.33 5.14 -18.40
N LEU A 180 1.01 6.43 -18.39
CA LEU A 180 1.92 7.48 -17.95
C LEU A 180 2.28 7.35 -16.46
N ASP A 181 1.31 7.04 -15.60
CA ASP A 181 1.57 6.77 -14.18
C ASP A 181 2.45 5.53 -13.99
N ALA A 182 2.29 4.52 -14.84
CA ALA A 182 3.12 3.31 -14.80
C ALA A 182 4.56 3.59 -15.25
N GLU A 183 4.76 4.44 -16.28
CA GLU A 183 6.06 4.92 -16.70
C GLU A 183 6.74 5.73 -15.59
N LEU A 184 6.01 6.67 -14.99
CA LEU A 184 6.50 7.47 -13.86
C LEU A 184 6.90 6.57 -12.67
N LEU A 185 6.07 5.57 -12.32
CA LEU A 185 6.35 4.63 -11.25
C LEU A 185 7.67 3.89 -11.47
N THR A 186 7.97 3.52 -12.71
CA THR A 186 9.13 2.69 -13.06
C THR A 186 10.38 3.51 -13.41
N ALA A 187 10.27 4.82 -13.54
CA ALA A 187 11.40 5.68 -13.88
C ALA A 187 12.41 5.81 -12.73
N GLY A 188 13.70 5.83 -13.08
CA GLY A 188 14.80 6.13 -12.13
C GLY A 188 15.13 5.02 -11.13
N TRP A 189 14.66 3.79 -11.35
CA TRP A 189 15.07 2.61 -10.58
C TRP A 189 16.15 1.81 -11.32
N SER A 190 17.13 1.29 -10.59
CA SER A 190 18.19 0.44 -11.18
C SER A 190 17.66 -0.93 -11.61
N SER A 191 16.60 -1.41 -10.96
CA SER A 191 15.95 -2.67 -11.29
C SER A 191 14.44 -2.57 -11.17
N VAL A 192 13.72 -2.99 -12.20
CA VAL A 192 12.28 -3.08 -12.28
C VAL A 192 11.90 -4.51 -12.63
N ARG A 193 11.21 -5.21 -11.72
CA ARG A 193 10.61 -6.51 -12.00
C ARG A 193 9.12 -6.41 -11.83
N THR A 194 8.37 -7.06 -12.74
CA THR A 194 6.91 -7.05 -12.70
C THR A 194 6.35 -8.46 -12.75
N ALA A 195 5.19 -8.66 -12.12
CA ALA A 195 4.40 -9.87 -12.24
C ALA A 195 2.92 -9.50 -12.31
N ASP A 196 2.18 -10.15 -13.18
CA ASP A 196 0.75 -9.92 -13.35
C ASP A 196 -0.06 -10.93 -12.53
N LEU A 197 -1.12 -10.45 -11.90
CA LEU A 197 -2.06 -11.24 -11.13
C LEU A 197 -3.48 -10.75 -11.43
N ASP A 198 -4.13 -11.36 -12.40
CA ASP A 198 -5.44 -10.96 -12.91
C ASP A 198 -5.40 -9.48 -13.39
N VAL A 199 -6.27 -8.62 -12.87
CA VAL A 199 -6.26 -7.18 -13.20
C VAL A 199 -5.13 -6.39 -12.52
N LEU A 200 -4.46 -7.01 -11.54
CA LEU A 200 -3.37 -6.38 -10.80
C LEU A 200 -2.02 -6.58 -11.49
N ARG A 201 -1.14 -5.62 -11.30
CA ARG A 201 0.30 -5.75 -11.56
C ARG A 201 1.07 -5.46 -10.28
N CYS A 202 2.00 -6.36 -9.97
CA CYS A 202 2.98 -6.21 -8.91
C CYS A 202 4.28 -5.68 -9.52
N TYR A 203 4.89 -4.72 -8.83
CA TYR A 203 6.19 -4.15 -9.20
C TYR A 203 7.14 -4.35 -8.03
N ALA A 204 8.33 -4.88 -8.27
CA ALA A 204 9.45 -4.88 -7.34
C ALA A 204 10.52 -3.92 -7.89
N LEU A 205 10.66 -2.76 -7.25
CA LEU A 205 11.50 -1.66 -7.68
C LEU A 205 12.70 -1.53 -6.71
N ARG A 206 13.90 -1.36 -7.25
CA ARG A 206 15.14 -1.21 -6.45
C ARG A 206 15.89 0.04 -6.89
N PRO A 207 16.41 0.85 -5.94
CA PRO A 207 17.26 2.01 -6.24
C PRO A 207 18.60 1.61 -6.85
#